data_39fb154f87cb125eca4789c5f6166dee
#
_entry.id   39fb154f87cb125eca4789c5f6166dee
#
_cell.length_a   1.000
_cell.length_b   1.000
_cell.length_c   1.000
_cell.angle_alpha   90.00
_cell.angle_beta   90.00
_cell.angle_gamma   90.00
#
_symmetry.space_group_name_H-M   'P 1'
#
loop_
_entity.id
_entity.type
_entity.pdbx_description
1 polymer ?
#
loop_
_entity_poly.entity_id
_entity_poly.type
_entity_poly.pdbx_seq_one_letter_code
_entity_poly.pdbx_strand_id
1 'polypeptide(L)'
;MLYSTHGGDRHILKVVLDITLLGPPQINLEGQPLVLRPRNSARAKAILFYLATSGRPESRERLAGLLWSDWPEKKAREYLRGELFLLSGLRQEYLVEVDGRLSLNPQTCRIDLARFCELTEDPHAMAEQLDEALHLWSGTFLEGVESGIEAGAALFVEWLETQRSGWESARRETQYRLAETATHSLDRIDLGIAACTQLLADEPEREEVHRLKMRLLALAGQRTAALKQYDQCTAALLDELGVPPSAETNALYDQIMAGEV
;
A
#
# COMPACT_ATOMS: atom_id res chain seq x y z
N MET A 1 41.02 -0.72 45.16
CA MET A 1 40.28 -1.79 44.44
C MET A 1 38.88 -1.25 44.21
N LEU A 2 38.65 -0.73 43.02
CA LEU A 2 37.38 -0.24 42.57
C LEU A 2 37.00 -1.02 41.31
N TYR A 3 36.06 -1.95 41.43
CA TYR A 3 35.44 -2.63 40.31
C TYR A 3 34.33 -1.74 39.76
N SER A 4 34.53 -1.15 38.61
CA SER A 4 33.49 -0.50 37.83
C SER A 4 32.91 -1.54 36.86
N THR A 5 31.73 -2.05 37.15
CA THR A 5 30.94 -2.87 36.23
C THR A 5 30.14 -1.93 35.34
N HIS A 6 30.66 -1.64 34.15
CA HIS A 6 29.84 -1.07 33.06
C HIS A 6 29.09 -2.20 32.38
N GLY A 7 27.85 -2.40 32.78
CA GLY A 7 26.88 -3.16 31.99
C GLY A 7 26.52 -2.39 30.74
N GLY A 8 27.26 -2.58 29.68
CA GLY A 8 26.87 -2.09 28.36
C GLY A 8 25.73 -2.94 27.81
N ASP A 9 24.51 -2.40 27.81
CA ASP A 9 23.44 -2.90 26.96
C ASP A 9 23.92 -2.87 25.53
N ARG A 10 24.39 -4.01 25.05
CA ARG A 10 24.56 -4.23 23.61
C ARG A 10 23.15 -4.27 23.04
N HIS A 11 22.66 -3.16 22.55
CA HIS A 11 21.63 -3.15 21.52
C HIS A 11 22.19 -3.99 20.38
N ILE A 12 21.87 -5.27 20.38
CA ILE A 12 22.04 -6.14 19.23
C ILE A 12 21.09 -5.51 18.20
N LEU A 13 21.64 -4.76 17.25
CA LEU A 13 20.88 -4.30 16.07
C LEU A 13 20.35 -5.57 15.43
N LYS A 14 19.06 -5.83 15.66
CA LYS A 14 18.40 -7.00 15.10
C LYS A 14 18.47 -6.83 13.59
N VAL A 15 19.19 -7.70 12.90
CA VAL A 15 19.24 -7.71 11.44
C VAL A 15 17.81 -7.80 10.93
N VAL A 16 17.45 -6.92 10.01
CA VAL A 16 16.08 -6.80 9.50
C VAL A 16 16.09 -6.98 7.99
N LEU A 17 15.14 -7.77 7.50
CA LEU A 17 14.80 -7.87 6.10
C LEU A 17 13.66 -6.89 5.81
N ASP A 18 13.95 -5.80 5.11
CA ASP A 18 12.97 -4.81 4.71
C ASP A 18 12.44 -5.16 3.31
N ILE A 19 11.11 -5.25 3.18
CA ILE A 19 10.43 -5.54 1.91
C ILE A 19 9.43 -4.42 1.65
N THR A 20 9.60 -3.72 0.53
CA THR A 20 8.65 -2.72 0.05
C THR A 20 7.86 -3.27 -1.12
N LEU A 21 6.54 -3.05 -1.10
CA LEU A 21 5.55 -3.56 -2.06
C LEU A 21 4.69 -2.42 -2.64
N LEU A 22 4.59 -1.29 -1.93
CA LEU A 22 3.71 -0.16 -2.27
C LEU A 22 4.41 0.80 -3.25
N GLY A 23 4.81 0.27 -4.40
CA GLY A 23 5.56 0.92 -5.47
C GLY A 23 6.51 -0.07 -6.16
N PRO A 24 7.62 0.41 -6.77
CA PRO A 24 8.67 -0.45 -7.28
C PRO A 24 9.23 -1.33 -6.17
N PRO A 25 9.10 -2.68 -6.26
CA PRO A 25 9.40 -3.56 -5.14
C PRO A 25 10.89 -3.65 -4.84
N GLN A 26 11.24 -3.58 -3.55
CA GLN A 26 12.61 -3.71 -3.09
C GLN A 26 12.69 -4.72 -1.94
N ILE A 27 13.83 -5.39 -1.85
CA ILE A 27 14.19 -6.25 -0.72
C ILE A 27 15.57 -5.82 -0.26
N ASN A 28 15.67 -5.35 0.97
CA ASN A 28 16.91 -4.91 1.56
C ASN A 28 17.21 -5.77 2.81
N LEU A 29 18.44 -6.23 2.90
CA LEU A 29 18.98 -6.92 4.06
C LEU A 29 20.00 -6.01 4.72
N GLU A 30 19.78 -5.64 5.99
CA GLU A 30 20.63 -4.68 6.72
C GLU A 30 20.81 -3.34 5.96
N GLY A 31 19.75 -2.87 5.30
CA GLY A 31 19.77 -1.63 4.52
C GLY A 31 20.52 -1.72 3.17
N GLN A 32 20.97 -2.90 2.76
CA GLN A 32 21.59 -3.13 1.46
C GLN A 32 20.68 -3.96 0.55
N PRO A 33 20.61 -3.68 -0.76
CA PRO A 33 19.82 -4.46 -1.69
C PRO A 33 20.17 -5.95 -1.63
N LEU A 34 19.16 -6.81 -1.49
CA LEU A 34 19.34 -8.26 -1.47
C LEU A 34 19.85 -8.77 -2.82
N VAL A 35 21.03 -9.35 -2.83
CA VAL A 35 21.63 -10.01 -3.99
C VAL A 35 21.65 -11.50 -3.78
N LEU A 36 20.83 -12.23 -4.54
CA LEU A 36 20.78 -13.70 -4.50
C LEU A 36 21.94 -14.31 -5.30
N ARG A 37 22.54 -15.37 -4.77
CA ARG A 37 23.63 -16.09 -5.44
C ARG A 37 23.24 -17.57 -5.63
N PRO A 38 23.69 -18.25 -6.69
CA PRO A 38 24.63 -17.78 -7.75
C PRO A 38 24.01 -16.84 -8.79
N ARG A 39 22.69 -16.63 -8.79
CA ARG A 39 21.99 -15.73 -9.71
C ARG A 39 20.95 -14.91 -8.97
N ASN A 40 20.70 -13.66 -9.43
CA ASN A 40 19.65 -12.80 -8.91
C ASN A 40 18.33 -13.11 -9.62
N SER A 41 17.55 -14.05 -9.09
CA SER A 41 16.34 -14.56 -9.72
C SER A 41 15.12 -13.68 -9.39
N ALA A 42 14.41 -13.23 -10.42
CA ALA A 42 13.12 -12.52 -10.28
C ALA A 42 12.07 -13.42 -9.60
N ARG A 43 12.00 -14.72 -9.95
CA ARG A 43 11.06 -15.66 -9.34
C ARG A 43 11.35 -15.95 -7.87
N ALA A 44 12.63 -16.05 -7.48
CA ALA A 44 12.98 -16.16 -6.07
C ALA A 44 12.52 -14.94 -5.27
N LYS A 45 12.66 -13.72 -5.81
CA LYS A 45 12.14 -12.51 -5.20
C LYS A 45 10.61 -12.50 -5.19
N ALA A 46 9.94 -12.96 -6.26
CA ALA A 46 8.49 -13.05 -6.32
C ALA A 46 7.90 -13.98 -5.24
N ILE A 47 8.61 -15.03 -4.85
CA ILE A 47 8.22 -15.87 -3.70
C ILE A 47 8.16 -15.00 -2.42
N LEU A 48 9.18 -14.17 -2.18
CA LEU A 48 9.23 -13.30 -1.00
C LEU A 48 8.12 -12.23 -1.07
N PHE A 49 7.88 -11.62 -2.22
CA PHE A 49 6.80 -10.65 -2.41
C PHE A 49 5.42 -11.27 -2.19
N TYR A 50 5.19 -12.47 -2.72
CA TYR A 50 3.94 -13.19 -2.51
C TYR A 50 3.72 -13.51 -1.01
N LEU A 51 4.74 -14.02 -0.32
CA LEU A 51 4.67 -14.32 1.11
C LEU A 51 4.46 -13.05 1.95
N ALA A 52 5.10 -11.94 1.57
CA ALA A 52 4.92 -10.64 2.22
C ALA A 52 3.49 -10.10 2.06
N THR A 53 2.90 -10.29 0.87
CA THR A 53 1.52 -9.86 0.59
C THR A 53 0.51 -10.77 1.30
N SER A 54 0.73 -12.10 1.33
CA SER A 54 -0.22 -13.03 1.94
C SER A 54 -0.27 -12.92 3.46
N GLY A 55 0.84 -12.53 4.10
CA GLY A 55 0.95 -12.41 5.55
C GLY A 55 0.76 -13.72 6.33
N ARG A 56 0.64 -14.87 5.65
CA ARG A 56 0.33 -16.19 6.22
C ARG A 56 1.21 -17.29 5.64
N PRO A 57 1.31 -18.46 6.33
CA PRO A 57 2.05 -19.61 5.82
C PRO A 57 1.41 -20.20 4.55
N GLU A 58 2.21 -20.36 3.48
CA GLU A 58 1.78 -20.85 2.17
C GLU A 58 2.44 -22.20 1.84
N SER A 59 1.69 -23.10 1.20
CA SER A 59 2.22 -24.40 0.82
C SER A 59 3.12 -24.31 -0.41
N ARG A 60 4.04 -25.28 -0.52
CA ARG A 60 4.93 -25.38 -1.69
C ARG A 60 4.15 -25.63 -2.98
N GLU A 61 3.04 -26.36 -2.91
CA GLU A 61 2.14 -26.62 -4.03
C GLU A 61 1.52 -25.32 -4.53
N ARG A 62 1.06 -24.47 -3.59
CA ARG A 62 0.48 -23.15 -3.92
C ARG A 62 1.49 -22.26 -4.62
N LEU A 63 2.71 -22.17 -4.08
CA LEU A 63 3.80 -21.37 -4.67
C LEU A 63 4.21 -21.88 -6.05
N ALA A 64 4.33 -23.21 -6.21
CA ALA A 64 4.66 -23.82 -7.50
C ALA A 64 3.57 -23.59 -8.53
N GLY A 65 2.30 -23.81 -8.16
CA GLY A 65 1.15 -23.59 -9.04
C GLY A 65 0.99 -22.15 -9.47
N LEU A 66 1.31 -21.19 -8.60
CA LEU A 66 1.22 -19.77 -8.90
C LEU A 66 2.32 -19.30 -9.88
N LEU A 67 3.58 -19.62 -9.56
CA LEU A 67 4.74 -19.07 -10.28
C LEU A 67 5.17 -19.90 -11.51
N TRP A 68 4.61 -21.09 -11.69
CA TRP A 68 4.85 -21.99 -12.82
C TRP A 68 3.54 -22.62 -13.30
N SER A 69 2.47 -21.86 -13.38
CA SER A 69 1.12 -22.31 -13.71
C SER A 69 1.03 -23.04 -15.05
N ASP A 70 1.85 -22.67 -16.02
CA ASP A 70 1.81 -23.21 -17.40
C ASP A 70 2.71 -24.44 -17.56
N TRP A 71 3.33 -24.92 -16.46
CA TRP A 71 4.21 -26.06 -16.48
C TRP A 71 3.58 -27.28 -15.80
N PRO A 72 3.92 -28.51 -16.23
CA PRO A 72 3.52 -29.71 -15.51
C PRO A 72 3.96 -29.66 -14.04
N GLU A 73 3.09 -30.10 -13.14
CA GLU A 73 3.27 -30.01 -11.67
C GLU A 73 4.65 -30.50 -11.19
N LYS A 74 5.14 -31.60 -11.74
CA LYS A 74 6.45 -32.13 -11.39
C LYS A 74 7.58 -31.15 -11.68
N LYS A 75 7.53 -30.51 -12.86
CA LYS A 75 8.52 -29.48 -13.26
C LYS A 75 8.38 -28.22 -12.42
N ALA A 76 7.15 -27.75 -12.16
CA ALA A 76 6.90 -26.60 -11.30
C ALA A 76 7.52 -26.79 -9.90
N ARG A 77 7.37 -27.98 -9.32
CA ARG A 77 8.01 -28.32 -8.03
C ARG A 77 9.54 -28.37 -8.10
N GLU A 78 10.11 -28.84 -9.20
CA GLU A 78 11.58 -28.85 -9.41
C GLU A 78 12.11 -27.41 -9.51
N TYR A 79 11.46 -26.55 -10.28
CA TYR A 79 11.81 -25.15 -10.41
C TYR A 79 11.69 -24.42 -9.07
N LEU A 80 10.58 -24.59 -8.34
CA LEU A 80 10.41 -24.02 -7.01
C LEU A 80 11.55 -24.43 -6.06
N ARG A 81 11.97 -25.70 -6.08
CA ARG A 81 13.09 -26.16 -5.26
C ARG A 81 14.38 -25.44 -5.58
N GLY A 82 14.64 -25.18 -6.88
CA GLY A 82 15.79 -24.38 -7.32
C GLY A 82 15.74 -22.95 -6.82
N GLU A 83 14.58 -22.29 -6.87
CA GLU A 83 14.44 -20.92 -6.35
C GLU A 83 14.55 -20.85 -4.82
N LEU A 84 13.95 -21.82 -4.11
CA LEU A 84 14.09 -21.91 -2.64
C LEU A 84 15.53 -22.19 -2.20
N PHE A 85 16.35 -22.84 -3.03
CA PHE A 85 17.78 -22.99 -2.78
C PHE A 85 18.50 -21.62 -2.81
N LEU A 86 18.13 -20.72 -3.72
CA LEU A 86 18.69 -19.36 -3.74
C LEU A 86 18.35 -18.56 -2.48
N LEU A 87 17.20 -18.87 -1.86
CA LEU A 87 16.74 -18.25 -0.62
C LEU A 87 17.27 -18.95 0.65
N SER A 88 18.14 -19.95 0.52
CA SER A 88 18.64 -20.74 1.65
C SER A 88 19.35 -19.89 2.72
N GLY A 89 20.02 -18.81 2.32
CA GLY A 89 20.67 -17.88 3.25
C GLY A 89 19.69 -17.05 4.10
N LEU A 90 18.41 -17.00 3.73
CA LEU A 90 17.36 -16.31 4.49
C LEU A 90 16.58 -17.26 5.42
N ARG A 91 16.82 -18.57 5.32
CA ARG A 91 16.08 -19.57 6.10
C ARG A 91 16.37 -19.45 7.58
N GLN A 92 15.39 -19.88 8.38
CA GLN A 92 15.34 -19.84 9.84
C GLN A 92 15.21 -18.44 10.45
N GLU A 93 15.86 -17.43 9.91
CA GLU A 93 15.82 -16.08 10.45
C GLU A 93 14.68 -15.25 9.83
N TYR A 94 14.57 -15.24 8.50
CA TYR A 94 13.60 -14.43 7.76
C TYR A 94 12.52 -15.25 7.07
N LEU A 95 12.89 -16.39 6.50
CA LEU A 95 12.00 -17.33 5.83
C LEU A 95 11.86 -18.58 6.68
N VAL A 96 10.70 -18.74 7.31
CA VAL A 96 10.40 -19.86 8.22
C VAL A 96 9.58 -20.92 7.51
N GLU A 97 9.85 -22.18 7.80
CA GLU A 97 9.06 -23.31 7.31
C GLU A 97 8.52 -24.11 8.49
N VAL A 98 7.18 -24.19 8.59
CA VAL A 98 6.48 -24.98 9.60
C VAL A 98 5.45 -25.87 8.89
N ASP A 99 5.49 -27.17 9.16
CA ASP A 99 4.59 -28.17 8.57
C ASP A 99 4.52 -28.11 7.04
N GLY A 100 5.67 -27.90 6.39
CA GLY A 100 5.79 -27.81 4.93
C GLY A 100 5.25 -26.52 4.31
N ARG A 101 4.87 -25.54 5.14
CA ARG A 101 4.42 -24.21 4.73
C ARG A 101 5.49 -23.16 4.99
N LEU A 102 5.65 -22.25 4.05
CA LEU A 102 6.61 -21.16 4.09
C LEU A 102 5.92 -19.86 4.48
N SER A 103 6.55 -19.09 5.38
CA SER A 103 6.12 -17.74 5.74
C SER A 103 7.33 -16.84 6.02
N LEU A 104 7.13 -15.53 5.97
CA LEU A 104 8.11 -14.59 6.50
C LEU A 104 7.99 -14.50 8.02
N ASN A 105 9.13 -14.31 8.70
CA ASN A 105 9.16 -14.14 10.15
C ASN A 105 8.82 -12.68 10.51
N PRO A 106 7.66 -12.39 11.13
CA PRO A 106 7.24 -11.03 11.43
C PRO A 106 8.15 -10.32 12.45
N GLN A 107 8.99 -11.07 13.19
CA GLN A 107 9.91 -10.49 14.16
C GLN A 107 11.22 -9.97 13.54
N THR A 108 11.54 -10.41 12.32
CA THR A 108 12.79 -10.07 11.63
C THR A 108 12.57 -9.46 10.26
N CYS A 109 11.32 -9.46 9.77
CA CYS A 109 10.93 -8.81 8.52
C CYS A 109 10.11 -7.56 8.81
N ARG A 110 10.39 -6.47 8.09
CA ARG A 110 9.55 -5.29 8.00
C ARG A 110 8.94 -5.20 6.61
N ILE A 111 7.65 -5.01 6.53
CA ILE A 111 6.89 -4.99 5.28
C ILE A 111 6.03 -3.73 5.31
N ASP A 112 6.21 -2.85 4.31
CA ASP A 112 5.45 -1.60 4.19
C ASP A 112 3.93 -1.84 4.13
N LEU A 113 3.52 -2.89 3.42
CA LEU A 113 2.12 -3.29 3.35
C LEU A 113 1.52 -3.65 4.72
N ALA A 114 2.28 -4.38 5.56
CA ALA A 114 1.84 -4.70 6.92
C ALA A 114 1.71 -3.42 7.76
N ARG A 115 2.66 -2.48 7.61
CA ARG A 115 2.59 -1.17 8.28
C ARG A 115 1.41 -0.35 7.80
N PHE A 116 1.11 -0.35 6.51
CA PHE A 116 -0.09 0.28 5.95
C PHE A 116 -1.37 -0.27 6.60
N CYS A 117 -1.51 -1.59 6.67
CA CYS A 117 -2.65 -2.23 7.33
C CYS A 117 -2.76 -1.84 8.81
N GLU A 118 -1.67 -1.87 9.58
CA GLU A 118 -1.66 -1.46 10.99
C GLU A 118 -2.16 -0.03 11.19
N LEU A 119 -1.73 0.90 10.34
CA LEU A 119 -2.11 2.31 10.41
C LEU A 119 -3.57 2.58 10.01
N THR A 120 -4.14 1.71 9.17
CA THR A 120 -5.48 1.90 8.59
C THR A 120 -6.55 0.98 9.20
N GLU A 121 -6.18 -0.02 10.02
CA GLU A 121 -7.09 -1.00 10.60
C GLU A 121 -8.12 -0.36 11.55
N ASP A 122 -7.70 0.64 12.34
CA ASP A 122 -8.60 1.36 13.24
C ASP A 122 -9.55 2.26 12.44
N PRO A 123 -10.89 2.04 12.51
CA PRO A 123 -11.85 2.93 11.88
C PRO A 123 -11.76 4.38 12.37
N HIS A 124 -11.21 4.59 13.58
CA HIS A 124 -11.04 5.91 14.21
C HIS A 124 -9.58 6.42 14.12
N ALA A 125 -8.79 5.90 13.18
CA ALA A 125 -7.42 6.35 12.97
C ALA A 125 -7.37 7.86 12.77
N MET A 126 -6.41 8.52 13.44
CA MET A 126 -6.22 9.97 13.32
C MET A 126 -5.63 10.35 11.95
N ALA A 127 -5.80 11.61 11.55
CA ALA A 127 -5.32 12.13 10.27
C ALA A 127 -3.82 11.87 10.06
N GLU A 128 -2.99 12.00 11.11
CA GLU A 128 -1.55 11.74 11.04
C GLU A 128 -1.22 10.28 10.73
N GLN A 129 -2.00 9.33 11.26
CA GLN A 129 -1.80 7.90 11.01
C GLN A 129 -2.17 7.55 9.56
N LEU A 130 -3.28 8.11 9.06
CA LEU A 130 -3.73 7.92 7.68
C LEU A 130 -2.77 8.58 6.69
N ASP A 131 -2.23 9.74 7.02
CA ASP A 131 -1.20 10.42 6.23
C ASP A 131 0.11 9.61 6.21
N GLU A 132 0.58 9.10 7.38
CA GLU A 132 1.73 8.19 7.44
C GLU A 132 1.51 6.96 6.55
N ALA A 133 0.30 6.36 6.58
CA ALA A 133 -0.03 5.22 5.74
C ALA A 133 0.07 5.54 4.24
N LEU A 134 -0.42 6.71 3.83
CA LEU A 134 -0.36 7.14 2.44
C LEU A 134 1.07 7.48 1.99
N HIS A 135 1.94 7.94 2.88
CA HIS A 135 3.36 8.19 2.60
C HIS A 135 4.18 6.92 2.35
N LEU A 136 3.66 5.72 2.68
CA LEU A 136 4.30 4.45 2.32
C LEU A 136 4.20 4.15 0.82
N TRP A 137 3.28 4.80 0.10
CA TRP A 137 3.08 4.59 -1.33
C TRP A 137 4.06 5.42 -2.17
N SER A 138 4.82 4.73 -3.03
CA SER A 138 5.77 5.34 -3.96
C SER A 138 5.43 5.08 -5.43
N GLY A 139 4.38 4.30 -5.70
CA GLY A 139 3.92 3.93 -7.03
C GLY A 139 2.83 2.86 -6.98
N THR A 140 2.59 2.17 -8.09
CA THR A 140 1.64 1.06 -8.17
C THR A 140 2.15 -0.16 -7.39
N PHE A 141 1.25 -0.87 -6.70
CA PHE A 141 1.61 -2.09 -5.96
C PHE A 141 2.42 -3.06 -6.83
N LEU A 142 3.61 -3.46 -6.35
CA LEU A 142 4.56 -4.33 -7.06
C LEU A 142 4.84 -3.86 -8.49
N GLU A 143 5.09 -2.57 -8.69
CA GLU A 143 5.32 -1.97 -10.00
C GLU A 143 6.50 -2.63 -10.73
N GLY A 144 6.24 -3.15 -11.94
CA GLY A 144 7.27 -3.76 -12.80
C GLY A 144 7.75 -5.13 -12.36
N VAL A 145 7.13 -5.76 -11.33
CA VAL A 145 7.55 -7.10 -10.83
C VAL A 145 7.35 -8.21 -11.86
N GLU A 146 6.40 -8.06 -12.76
CA GLU A 146 6.11 -9.00 -13.84
C GLU A 146 7.30 -9.21 -14.77
N SER A 147 8.16 -8.22 -14.93
CA SER A 147 9.32 -8.28 -15.81
C SER A 147 10.27 -9.44 -15.42
N GLY A 148 10.37 -10.43 -16.31
CA GLY A 148 11.17 -11.64 -16.13
C GLY A 148 10.45 -12.78 -15.40
N ILE A 149 9.14 -12.67 -15.13
CA ILE A 149 8.32 -13.70 -14.49
C ILE A 149 7.20 -14.19 -15.41
N GLU A 150 6.70 -13.34 -16.33
CA GLU A 150 5.50 -13.54 -17.14
C GLU A 150 5.50 -14.89 -17.89
N ALA A 151 6.65 -15.32 -18.41
CA ALA A 151 6.76 -16.57 -19.14
C ALA A 151 6.47 -17.77 -18.24
N GLY A 152 5.32 -18.40 -18.42
CA GLY A 152 4.90 -19.58 -17.70
C GLY A 152 4.36 -19.36 -16.29
N ALA A 153 3.88 -18.15 -15.98
CA ALA A 153 3.32 -17.75 -14.68
C ALA A 153 2.00 -16.97 -14.82
N ALA A 154 1.09 -17.43 -15.70
CA ALA A 154 -0.17 -16.75 -15.98
C ALA A 154 -0.99 -16.48 -14.69
N LEU A 155 -1.05 -17.45 -13.76
CA LEU A 155 -1.77 -17.28 -12.50
C LEU A 155 -1.12 -16.24 -11.55
N PHE A 156 0.21 -16.04 -11.66
CA PHE A 156 0.86 -14.97 -10.90
C PHE A 156 0.50 -13.59 -11.44
N VAL A 157 0.42 -13.45 -12.76
CA VAL A 157 0.02 -12.19 -13.41
C VAL A 157 -1.44 -11.86 -13.04
N GLU A 158 -2.35 -12.81 -13.13
CA GLU A 158 -3.77 -12.64 -12.73
C GLU A 158 -3.89 -12.27 -11.24
N TRP A 159 -3.15 -12.95 -10.38
CA TRP A 159 -3.08 -12.60 -8.95
C TRP A 159 -2.58 -11.18 -8.75
N LEU A 160 -1.52 -10.78 -9.45
CA LEU A 160 -0.94 -9.45 -9.36
C LEU A 160 -1.93 -8.34 -9.73
N GLU A 161 -2.67 -8.52 -10.83
CA GLU A 161 -3.71 -7.58 -11.27
C GLU A 161 -4.83 -7.46 -10.25
N THR A 162 -5.28 -8.60 -9.69
CA THR A 162 -6.27 -8.63 -8.62
C THR A 162 -5.78 -7.88 -7.38
N GLN A 163 -4.52 -8.08 -6.98
CA GLN A 163 -3.93 -7.39 -5.84
C GLN A 163 -3.81 -5.88 -6.11
N ARG A 164 -3.34 -5.48 -7.29
CA ARG A 164 -3.25 -4.07 -7.69
C ARG A 164 -4.58 -3.35 -7.55
N SER A 165 -5.64 -3.92 -8.12
CA SER A 165 -6.99 -3.35 -8.01
C SER A 165 -7.45 -3.23 -6.55
N GLY A 166 -7.24 -4.26 -5.74
CA GLY A 166 -7.63 -4.25 -4.32
C GLY A 166 -6.87 -3.21 -3.50
N TRP A 167 -5.54 -3.15 -3.67
CA TRP A 167 -4.70 -2.21 -2.92
C TRP A 167 -4.91 -0.75 -3.35
N GLU A 168 -5.15 -0.51 -4.64
CA GLU A 168 -5.49 0.84 -5.11
C GLU A 168 -6.84 1.31 -4.54
N SER A 169 -7.83 0.40 -4.44
CA SER A 169 -9.09 0.70 -3.73
C SER A 169 -8.86 1.03 -2.25
N ALA A 170 -7.99 0.26 -1.56
CA ALA A 170 -7.65 0.54 -0.16
C ALA A 170 -6.94 1.89 0.01
N ARG A 171 -6.05 2.25 -0.93
CA ARG A 171 -5.38 3.56 -0.95
C ARG A 171 -6.39 4.70 -1.09
N ARG A 172 -7.31 4.61 -2.06
CA ARG A 172 -8.37 5.63 -2.27
C ARG A 172 -9.28 5.76 -1.06
N GLU A 173 -9.66 4.64 -0.46
CA GLU A 173 -10.45 4.65 0.78
C GLU A 173 -9.70 5.36 1.92
N THR A 174 -8.40 5.11 2.06
CA THR A 174 -7.57 5.77 3.07
C THR A 174 -7.48 7.27 2.82
N GLN A 175 -7.35 7.71 1.56
CA GLN A 175 -7.38 9.13 1.18
C GLN A 175 -8.72 9.78 1.53
N TYR A 176 -9.83 9.09 1.27
CA TYR A 176 -11.17 9.58 1.61
C TYR A 176 -11.33 9.72 3.14
N ARG A 177 -10.95 8.71 3.91
CA ARG A 177 -10.97 8.75 5.38
C ARG A 177 -10.08 9.87 5.95
N LEU A 178 -8.89 10.08 5.37
CA LEU A 178 -8.03 11.20 5.76
C LEU A 178 -8.75 12.54 5.57
N ALA A 179 -9.39 12.73 4.41
CA ALA A 179 -10.13 13.94 4.13
C ALA A 179 -11.34 14.13 5.07
N GLU A 180 -12.10 13.08 5.38
CA GLU A 180 -13.18 13.14 6.36
C GLU A 180 -12.67 13.49 7.76
N THR A 181 -11.62 12.78 8.24
CA THR A 181 -11.04 13.03 9.55
C THR A 181 -10.51 14.45 9.70
N ALA A 182 -9.93 15.00 8.63
CA ALA A 182 -9.42 16.38 8.60
C ALA A 182 -10.53 17.43 8.79
N THR A 183 -11.80 17.14 8.53
CA THR A 183 -12.90 18.09 8.81
C THR A 183 -13.10 18.38 10.31
N HIS A 184 -12.58 17.49 11.17
CA HIS A 184 -12.67 17.60 12.62
C HIS A 184 -11.38 18.14 13.28
N SER A 185 -10.35 18.45 12.47
CA SER A 185 -9.04 18.90 12.96
C SER A 185 -8.52 20.06 12.11
N LEU A 186 -8.69 21.29 12.60
CA LEU A 186 -8.28 22.49 11.87
C LEU A 186 -6.80 22.50 11.49
N ASP A 187 -5.94 21.89 12.30
CA ASP A 187 -4.49 21.78 12.07
C ASP A 187 -4.13 20.82 10.94
N ARG A 188 -5.10 20.04 10.42
CA ARG A 188 -4.91 18.99 9.40
C ARG A 188 -5.75 19.19 8.14
N ILE A 189 -6.43 20.33 8.04
CA ILE A 189 -7.28 20.63 6.86
C ILE A 189 -6.49 20.53 5.55
N ASP A 190 -5.24 20.95 5.54
CA ASP A 190 -4.39 20.92 4.34
C ASP A 190 -4.14 19.49 3.85
N LEU A 191 -3.99 18.53 4.77
CA LEU A 191 -3.87 17.10 4.40
C LEU A 191 -5.15 16.58 3.75
N GLY A 192 -6.30 16.95 4.29
CA GLY A 192 -7.60 16.61 3.71
C GLY A 192 -7.82 17.19 2.32
N ILE A 193 -7.46 18.45 2.11
CA ILE A 193 -7.53 19.11 0.80
C ILE A 193 -6.62 18.43 -0.21
N ALA A 194 -5.39 18.06 0.21
CA ALA A 194 -4.46 17.32 -0.64
C ALA A 194 -4.99 15.94 -1.01
N ALA A 195 -5.55 15.20 -0.05
CA ALA A 195 -6.17 13.89 -0.29
C ALA A 195 -7.34 13.97 -1.27
N CYS A 196 -8.26 14.93 -1.09
CA CYS A 196 -9.34 15.17 -2.06
C CYS A 196 -8.81 15.51 -3.45
N THR A 197 -7.72 16.28 -3.54
CA THR A 197 -7.14 16.67 -4.83
C THR A 197 -6.58 15.45 -5.58
N GLN A 198 -5.95 14.52 -4.87
CA GLN A 198 -5.45 13.28 -5.46
C GLN A 198 -6.60 12.37 -5.91
N LEU A 199 -7.64 12.20 -5.08
CA LEU A 199 -8.83 11.42 -5.45
C LEU A 199 -9.51 11.96 -6.71
N LEU A 200 -9.70 13.27 -6.80
CA LEU A 200 -10.34 13.91 -7.95
C LEU A 200 -9.47 13.96 -9.22
N ALA A 201 -8.19 13.68 -9.12
CA ALA A 201 -7.34 13.47 -10.28
C ALA A 201 -7.61 12.14 -10.98
N ASP A 202 -7.99 11.10 -10.21
CA ASP A 202 -8.27 9.76 -10.69
C ASP A 202 -9.78 9.56 -10.98
N GLU A 203 -10.66 10.18 -10.19
CA GLU A 203 -12.13 10.06 -10.24
C GLU A 203 -12.77 11.46 -10.22
N PRO A 204 -12.68 12.24 -11.34
CA PRO A 204 -13.13 13.62 -11.38
C PRO A 204 -14.64 13.79 -11.20
N GLU A 205 -15.45 12.75 -11.49
CA GLU A 205 -16.91 12.75 -11.34
C GLU A 205 -17.38 12.43 -9.92
N ARG A 206 -16.48 12.17 -8.99
CA ARG A 206 -16.83 11.74 -7.63
C ARG A 206 -17.35 12.89 -6.78
N GLU A 207 -18.65 13.11 -6.86
CA GLU A 207 -19.35 14.29 -6.30
C GLU A 207 -19.17 14.41 -4.78
N GLU A 208 -19.17 13.32 -4.02
CA GLU A 208 -18.97 13.36 -2.57
C GLU A 208 -17.57 13.87 -2.19
N VAL A 209 -16.54 13.61 -3.01
CA VAL A 209 -15.19 14.15 -2.78
C VAL A 209 -15.12 15.64 -3.08
N HIS A 210 -15.84 16.11 -4.10
CA HIS A 210 -16.00 17.56 -4.34
C HIS A 210 -16.65 18.25 -3.15
N ARG A 211 -17.76 17.70 -2.62
CA ARG A 211 -18.42 18.27 -1.42
C ARG A 211 -17.48 18.31 -0.23
N LEU A 212 -16.73 17.23 0.00
CA LEU A 212 -15.77 17.15 1.10
C LEU A 212 -14.69 18.23 0.96
N LYS A 213 -14.12 18.40 -0.25
CA LYS A 213 -13.13 19.43 -0.53
C LYS A 213 -13.69 20.85 -0.38
N MET A 214 -14.93 21.11 -0.84
CA MET A 214 -15.61 22.38 -0.63
C MET A 214 -15.73 22.73 0.87
N ARG A 215 -16.12 21.75 1.68
CA ARG A 215 -16.24 21.92 3.14
C ARG A 215 -14.89 22.21 3.78
N LEU A 216 -13.84 21.45 3.45
CA LEU A 216 -12.49 21.67 3.95
C LEU A 216 -11.94 23.04 3.58
N LEU A 217 -12.14 23.49 2.33
CA LEU A 217 -11.75 24.82 1.87
C LEU A 217 -12.49 25.92 2.62
N ALA A 218 -13.80 25.74 2.90
CA ALA A 218 -14.58 26.70 3.68
C ALA A 218 -14.08 26.76 5.14
N LEU A 219 -13.84 25.63 5.80
CA LEU A 219 -13.25 25.54 7.14
C LEU A 219 -11.85 26.17 7.23
N ALA A 220 -11.06 26.11 6.15
CA ALA A 220 -9.77 26.80 6.01
C ALA A 220 -9.90 28.30 5.77
N GLY A 221 -11.13 28.87 5.72
CA GLY A 221 -11.37 30.26 5.38
C GLY A 221 -11.18 30.62 3.90
N GLN A 222 -10.98 29.60 3.04
CA GLN A 222 -10.73 29.75 1.60
C GLN A 222 -12.06 29.75 0.80
N ARG A 223 -13.01 30.60 1.19
CA ARG A 223 -14.35 30.62 0.61
C ARG A 223 -14.36 30.69 -0.92
N THR A 224 -13.52 31.54 -1.52
CA THR A 224 -13.46 31.67 -2.99
C THR A 224 -13.01 30.39 -3.67
N ALA A 225 -12.07 29.63 -3.06
CA ALA A 225 -11.61 28.34 -3.57
C ALA A 225 -12.71 27.28 -3.43
N ALA A 226 -13.47 27.29 -2.33
CA ALA A 226 -14.61 26.40 -2.12
C ALA A 226 -15.70 26.58 -3.20
N LEU A 227 -16.04 27.84 -3.56
CA LEU A 227 -16.99 28.12 -4.61
C LEU A 227 -16.48 27.70 -6.00
N LYS A 228 -15.19 27.90 -6.30
CA LYS A 228 -14.58 27.40 -7.53
C LYS A 228 -14.59 25.87 -7.61
N GLN A 229 -14.50 25.20 -6.46
CA GLN A 229 -14.59 23.73 -6.42
C GLN A 229 -15.97 23.22 -6.82
N TYR A 230 -17.04 23.97 -6.53
CA TYR A 230 -18.39 23.69 -7.04
C TYR A 230 -18.47 23.79 -8.57
N ASP A 231 -17.85 24.82 -9.16
CA ASP A 231 -17.80 24.96 -10.63
C ASP A 231 -17.06 23.77 -11.28
N GLN A 232 -15.97 23.31 -10.64
CA GLN A 232 -15.22 22.11 -11.09
C GLN A 232 -16.07 20.85 -10.98
N CYS A 233 -16.81 20.69 -9.88
CA CYS A 233 -17.76 19.59 -9.70
C CYS A 233 -18.81 19.57 -10.81
N THR A 234 -19.42 20.72 -11.09
CA THR A 234 -20.46 20.86 -12.12
C THR A 234 -19.91 20.48 -13.49
N ALA A 235 -18.71 20.95 -13.83
CA ALA A 235 -18.06 20.63 -15.10
C ALA A 235 -17.75 19.12 -15.22
N ALA A 236 -17.16 18.52 -14.18
CA ALA A 236 -16.81 17.09 -14.18
C ALA A 236 -18.04 16.19 -14.30
N LEU A 237 -19.11 16.48 -13.55
CA LEU A 237 -20.36 15.72 -13.63
C LEU A 237 -21.04 15.83 -15.00
N LEU A 238 -20.98 17.00 -15.61
CA LEU A 238 -21.55 17.21 -16.95
C LEU A 238 -20.74 16.47 -18.01
N ASP A 239 -19.40 16.53 -17.93
CA ASP A 239 -18.50 15.93 -18.94
C ASP A 239 -18.51 14.39 -18.87
N GLU A 240 -18.48 13.82 -17.64
CA GLU A 240 -18.34 12.36 -17.46
C GLU A 240 -19.70 11.63 -17.43
N LEU A 241 -20.73 12.27 -16.83
CA LEU A 241 -22.02 11.60 -16.56
C LEU A 241 -23.21 12.30 -17.24
N GLY A 242 -23.07 13.53 -17.73
CA GLY A 242 -24.15 14.29 -18.36
C GLY A 242 -25.22 14.74 -17.37
N VAL A 243 -24.90 14.86 -16.07
CA VAL A 243 -25.87 15.22 -15.01
C VAL A 243 -25.44 16.49 -14.26
N PRO A 244 -26.39 17.25 -13.71
CA PRO A 244 -26.08 18.37 -12.82
C PRO A 244 -25.71 17.88 -11.41
N PRO A 245 -25.09 18.74 -10.57
CA PRO A 245 -24.84 18.44 -9.16
C PRO A 245 -26.13 18.10 -8.39
N SER A 246 -25.99 17.24 -7.38
CA SER A 246 -27.09 16.83 -6.49
C SER A 246 -27.62 17.98 -5.63
N ALA A 247 -28.77 17.75 -4.99
CA ALA A 247 -29.37 18.73 -4.07
C ALA A 247 -28.45 19.02 -2.86
N GLU A 248 -27.71 17.99 -2.37
CA GLU A 248 -26.76 18.14 -1.27
C GLU A 248 -25.59 19.05 -1.64
N THR A 249 -25.07 18.93 -2.85
CA THR A 249 -23.97 19.78 -3.34
C THR A 249 -24.41 21.21 -3.54
N ASN A 250 -25.62 21.41 -4.08
CA ASN A 250 -26.21 22.74 -4.23
C ASN A 250 -26.47 23.42 -2.87
N ALA A 251 -27.00 22.65 -1.89
CA ALA A 251 -27.22 23.15 -0.54
C ALA A 251 -25.91 23.58 0.15
N LEU A 252 -24.83 22.80 0.00
CA LEU A 252 -23.52 23.16 0.53
C LEU A 252 -22.96 24.43 -0.13
N TYR A 253 -23.15 24.59 -1.45
CA TYR A 253 -22.77 25.82 -2.16
C TYR A 253 -23.50 27.04 -1.58
N ASP A 254 -24.82 26.96 -1.36
CA ASP A 254 -25.64 28.05 -0.77
C ASP A 254 -25.17 28.37 0.66
N GLN A 255 -24.89 27.38 1.50
CA GLN A 255 -24.36 27.59 2.85
C GLN A 255 -23.00 28.31 2.83
N ILE A 256 -22.08 27.92 1.94
CA ILE A 256 -20.79 28.57 1.76
C ILE A 256 -21.00 30.01 1.27
N MET A 257 -21.95 30.23 0.36
CA MET A 257 -22.34 31.61 -0.10
C MET A 257 -22.92 32.46 1.02
N ALA A 258 -23.64 31.89 1.96
CA ALA A 258 -24.18 32.59 3.13
C ALA A 258 -23.12 32.79 4.24
N GLY A 259 -22.02 32.05 4.22
CA GLY A 259 -21.00 32.06 5.30
C GLY A 259 -21.42 31.26 6.53
N GLU A 260 -22.19 30.22 6.33
CA GLU A 260 -22.77 29.35 7.37
C GLU A 260 -21.95 28.08 7.62
N VAL A 261 -20.81 27.92 6.95
CA VAL A 261 -19.89 26.78 7.07
C VAL A 261 -18.62 27.18 7.78
#